data_f09ba9dd627b6c90654627f6832637a4
#
_entry.id   f09ba9dd627b6c90654627f6832637a4
#
_cell.length_a   1.000
_cell.length_b   1.000
_cell.length_c   1.000
_cell.angle_alpha   90.00
_cell.angle_beta   90.00
_cell.angle_gamma   90.00
#
_symmetry.space_group_name_H-M   'P 1'
#
loop_
_entity.id
_entity.type
_entity.pdbx_description
1 polymer ?
#
loop_
_entity_poly.entity_id
_entity_poly.type
_entity_poly.pdbx_seq_one_letter_code
_entity_poly.pdbx_strand_id
1 'polypeptide(L)'
;MDAVTQFLNSTSFTDQWLVPLAIVVGCTLAGMIFKRVVHSRLIKAAERSKWEGDNVILAAVESQIVLWFFLLALSLALRDVPIEEHYGLYISMILKIILIASITHASAKLVVGLLDIWSKQQGGGFPSTTIFTNIVWITVYAIGLLIILDSLNVSIAPMLTALGVGGLAVSLALKDTLSDVFAGLHILLSKKVQPGDFVSLDSGEMGYIQNISWRNTKMLERSNNIIHIPNTKLSSAIIKNYDSGDPSFSVKIPVGVGYDSDLDQVGKVVMEVATELHTSMEEVNKDAEPSFKFRGFGESSIDLAVYFRGNKYGDQNPIIHEFIKRLHKRFNQEGIEIPYPVRTVIQRSE
;
A
#
# COMPACT_ATOMS: atom_id res chain seq x y z
N MET A 1 32.98 -73.52 17.48
CA MET A 1 32.09 -72.68 18.30
C MET A 1 32.88 -71.61 19.03
N ASP A 2 34.12 -71.82 19.32
CA ASP A 2 34.98 -70.89 20.08
C ASP A 2 35.44 -69.62 19.35
N ALA A 3 35.62 -69.69 18.05
CA ALA A 3 36.09 -68.51 17.26
C ALA A 3 35.01 -67.43 17.12
N VAL A 4 33.69 -67.78 17.08
CA VAL A 4 32.57 -66.85 16.99
C VAL A 4 32.27 -66.20 18.33
N THR A 5 32.41 -66.98 19.42
CA THR A 5 32.27 -66.47 20.79
C THR A 5 33.47 -65.61 21.20
N GLN A 6 34.68 -65.90 20.72
CA GLN A 6 35.87 -65.09 20.92
C GLN A 6 35.83 -63.79 20.11
N PHE A 7 35.23 -63.77 18.92
CA PHE A 7 34.99 -62.57 18.11
C PHE A 7 33.86 -61.67 18.72
N LEU A 8 32.79 -62.26 19.26
CA LEU A 8 31.70 -61.53 19.91
C LEU A 8 32.09 -61.00 21.31
N ASN A 9 33.07 -61.61 22.00
CA ASN A 9 33.57 -61.18 23.31
C ASN A 9 34.77 -60.22 23.22
N SER A 10 35.22 -59.85 22.03
CA SER A 10 36.22 -58.79 21.91
C SER A 10 35.57 -57.46 22.30
N THR A 11 36.02 -56.87 23.40
CA THR A 11 35.60 -55.53 23.86
C THR A 11 35.66 -54.48 22.74
N SER A 12 36.52 -54.71 21.74
CA SER A 12 36.65 -53.86 20.56
C SER A 12 35.44 -53.88 19.61
N PHE A 13 34.72 -55.00 19.44
CA PHE A 13 33.54 -55.07 18.57
C PHE A 13 32.32 -54.38 19.19
N THR A 14 32.13 -54.59 20.48
CA THR A 14 31.01 -53.96 21.21
C THR A 14 31.16 -52.43 21.26
N ASP A 15 32.37 -51.93 21.49
CA ASP A 15 32.62 -50.48 21.57
C ASP A 15 32.59 -49.81 20.19
N GLN A 16 33.08 -50.49 19.17
CA GLN A 16 33.20 -49.94 17.82
C GLN A 16 31.89 -49.88 17.04
N TRP A 17 30.93 -50.78 17.31
CA TRP A 17 29.68 -50.86 16.53
C TRP A 17 28.40 -50.81 17.34
N LEU A 18 28.31 -51.41 18.53
CA LEU A 18 27.11 -51.41 19.33
C LEU A 18 26.87 -50.06 19.98
N VAL A 19 27.90 -49.38 20.46
CA VAL A 19 27.73 -48.05 21.08
C VAL A 19 27.28 -47.02 20.06
N PRO A 20 27.90 -46.85 18.88
CA PRO A 20 27.40 -45.96 17.82
C PRO A 20 25.97 -46.27 17.40
N LEU A 21 25.63 -47.56 17.22
CA LEU A 21 24.24 -47.98 16.89
C LEU A 21 23.26 -47.57 17.97
N ALA A 22 23.61 -47.82 19.25
CA ALA A 22 22.77 -47.43 20.38
C ALA A 22 22.54 -45.91 20.46
N ILE A 23 23.59 -45.10 20.15
CA ILE A 23 23.50 -43.64 20.06
C ILE A 23 22.50 -43.23 18.96
N VAL A 24 22.60 -43.80 17.76
CA VAL A 24 21.72 -43.49 16.64
C VAL A 24 20.27 -43.85 16.98
N VAL A 25 20.00 -45.02 17.48
CA VAL A 25 18.67 -45.49 17.87
C VAL A 25 18.12 -44.64 19.04
N GLY A 26 18.93 -44.43 20.07
CA GLY A 26 18.53 -43.70 21.27
C GLY A 26 18.17 -42.21 20.96
N CYS A 27 19.04 -41.52 20.22
CA CYS A 27 18.80 -40.13 19.84
C CYS A 27 17.62 -39.99 18.86
N THR A 28 17.42 -40.94 17.94
CA THR A 28 16.28 -40.93 17.03
C THR A 28 14.98 -41.15 17.79
N LEU A 29 14.94 -42.06 18.74
CA LEU A 29 13.81 -42.26 19.63
C LEU A 29 13.55 -41.02 20.52
N ALA A 30 14.61 -40.43 21.06
CA ALA A 30 14.52 -39.16 21.78
C ALA A 30 13.92 -38.03 20.89
N GLY A 31 14.31 -37.95 19.64
CA GLY A 31 13.74 -37.03 18.66
C GLY A 31 12.25 -37.26 18.40
N MET A 32 11.81 -38.52 18.30
CA MET A 32 10.38 -38.86 18.15
C MET A 32 9.58 -38.49 19.40
N ILE A 33 10.11 -38.77 20.59
CA ILE A 33 9.50 -38.37 21.85
C ILE A 33 9.41 -36.87 21.97
N PHE A 34 10.52 -36.18 21.66
CA PHE A 34 10.58 -34.70 21.68
C PHE A 34 9.58 -34.09 20.71
N LYS A 35 9.48 -34.61 19.47
CA LYS A 35 8.46 -34.20 18.50
C LYS A 35 7.06 -34.35 19.11
N ARG A 36 6.76 -35.47 19.73
CA ARG A 36 5.42 -35.74 20.35
C ARG A 36 5.14 -34.78 21.52
N VAL A 37 6.14 -34.50 22.35
CA VAL A 37 6.02 -33.58 23.49
C VAL A 37 5.86 -32.14 23.02
N VAL A 38 6.68 -31.71 22.03
CA VAL A 38 6.61 -30.38 21.43
C VAL A 38 5.23 -30.18 20.78
N HIS A 39 4.77 -31.15 19.96
CA HIS A 39 3.46 -31.12 19.33
C HIS A 39 2.34 -30.96 20.37
N SER A 40 2.34 -31.81 21.42
CA SER A 40 1.27 -31.79 22.43
C SER A 40 1.25 -30.53 23.31
N ARG A 41 2.43 -29.95 23.60
CA ARG A 41 2.53 -28.74 24.42
C ARG A 41 2.28 -27.47 23.62
N LEU A 42 2.78 -27.41 22.39
CA LEU A 42 2.64 -26.22 21.54
C LEU A 42 1.23 -26.09 20.96
N ILE A 43 0.55 -27.21 20.64
CA ILE A 43 -0.88 -27.15 20.28
C ILE A 43 -1.70 -26.58 21.43
N LYS A 44 -1.49 -27.04 22.68
CA LYS A 44 -2.18 -26.49 23.83
C LYS A 44 -1.86 -25.01 24.10
N ALA A 45 -0.67 -24.56 23.73
CA ALA A 45 -0.30 -23.15 23.83
C ALA A 45 -0.91 -22.33 22.67
N ALA A 46 -0.90 -22.88 21.44
CA ALA A 46 -1.49 -22.27 20.26
C ALA A 46 -3.03 -22.16 20.37
N GLU A 47 -3.71 -23.13 20.97
CA GLU A 47 -5.15 -23.04 21.27
C GLU A 47 -5.50 -21.90 22.25
N ARG A 48 -4.55 -21.46 23.07
CA ARG A 48 -4.69 -20.30 23.97
C ARG A 48 -4.29 -18.98 23.32
N SER A 49 -3.52 -19.04 22.25
CA SER A 49 -3.09 -17.90 21.47
C SER A 49 -4.14 -17.57 20.40
N LYS A 50 -4.47 -16.30 20.23
CA LYS A 50 -5.33 -15.83 19.13
C LYS A 50 -4.57 -15.65 17.81
N TRP A 51 -3.27 -15.97 17.80
CA TRP A 51 -2.41 -15.76 16.64
C TRP A 51 -2.15 -17.06 15.88
N GLU A 52 -2.58 -17.12 14.63
CA GLU A 52 -2.43 -18.32 13.77
C GLU A 52 -0.98 -18.63 13.41
N GLY A 53 -0.04 -17.70 13.62
CA GLY A 53 1.39 -17.87 13.33
C GLY A 53 2.06 -18.99 14.14
N ASP A 54 1.58 -19.27 15.35
CA ASP A 54 2.10 -20.35 16.19
C ASP A 54 1.97 -21.72 15.50
N ASN A 55 0.87 -21.94 14.79
CA ASN A 55 0.63 -23.19 14.04
C ASN A 55 1.59 -23.32 12.84
N VAL A 56 1.93 -22.20 12.17
CA VAL A 56 2.86 -22.20 11.04
C VAL A 56 4.28 -22.50 11.50
N ILE A 57 4.74 -21.87 12.59
CA ILE A 57 6.04 -22.13 13.19
C ILE A 57 6.15 -23.62 13.58
N LEU A 58 5.11 -24.12 14.24
CA LEU A 58 5.06 -25.52 14.65
C LEU A 58 5.14 -26.47 13.46
N ALA A 59 4.33 -26.24 12.41
CA ALA A 59 4.30 -27.09 11.21
C ALA A 59 5.61 -27.06 10.42
N ALA A 60 6.32 -25.91 10.40
CA ALA A 60 7.60 -25.77 9.71
C ALA A 60 8.71 -26.55 10.42
N VAL A 61 8.78 -26.46 11.75
CA VAL A 61 9.86 -27.07 12.55
C VAL A 61 9.57 -28.54 12.85
N GLU A 62 8.32 -28.90 13.18
CA GLU A 62 7.93 -30.25 13.55
C GLU A 62 8.30 -31.30 12.51
N SER A 63 8.17 -30.96 11.22
CA SER A 63 8.50 -31.85 10.11
C SER A 63 9.98 -32.22 10.05
N GLN A 64 10.87 -31.41 10.65
CA GLN A 64 12.33 -31.55 10.57
C GLN A 64 12.97 -32.07 11.87
N ILE A 65 12.25 -32.04 13.01
CA ILE A 65 12.81 -32.39 14.33
C ILE A 65 13.49 -33.77 14.30
N VAL A 66 12.78 -34.79 13.82
CA VAL A 66 13.31 -36.16 13.81
C VAL A 66 14.55 -36.27 12.94
N LEU A 67 14.55 -35.59 11.78
CA LEU A 67 15.73 -35.56 10.91
C LEU A 67 16.92 -34.89 11.59
N TRP A 68 16.73 -33.78 12.31
CA TRP A 68 17.81 -33.10 13.01
C TRP A 68 18.41 -33.96 14.15
N PHE A 69 17.57 -34.64 14.91
CA PHE A 69 18.04 -35.60 15.93
C PHE A 69 18.77 -36.79 15.31
N PHE A 70 18.30 -37.30 14.17
CA PHE A 70 18.96 -38.36 13.43
C PHE A 70 20.34 -37.92 12.89
N LEU A 71 20.42 -36.73 12.28
CA LEU A 71 21.69 -36.18 11.78
C LEU A 71 22.68 -35.90 12.90
N LEU A 72 22.21 -35.41 14.05
CA LEU A 72 23.00 -35.20 15.24
C LEU A 72 23.54 -36.55 15.76
N ALA A 73 22.66 -37.54 15.87
CA ALA A 73 23.03 -38.90 16.31
C ALA A 73 24.09 -39.54 15.40
N LEU A 74 23.91 -39.42 14.10
CA LEU A 74 24.86 -39.94 13.11
C LEU A 74 26.21 -39.22 13.18
N SER A 75 26.20 -37.89 13.36
CA SER A 75 27.42 -37.09 13.55
C SER A 75 28.16 -37.46 14.83
N LEU A 76 27.49 -37.81 15.91
CA LEU A 76 28.07 -38.28 17.17
C LEU A 76 28.62 -39.70 17.00
N ALA A 77 27.85 -40.60 16.42
CA ALA A 77 28.24 -41.99 16.20
C ALA A 77 29.49 -42.14 15.32
N LEU A 78 29.66 -41.27 14.34
CA LEU A 78 30.83 -41.27 13.44
C LEU A 78 32.18 -40.98 14.13
N ARG A 79 32.14 -40.43 15.35
CA ARG A 79 33.38 -40.15 16.11
C ARG A 79 34.02 -41.41 16.68
N ASP A 80 33.21 -42.44 16.97
CA ASP A 80 33.63 -43.65 17.68
C ASP A 80 33.79 -44.84 16.71
N VAL A 81 33.36 -44.71 15.46
CA VAL A 81 33.52 -45.76 14.42
C VAL A 81 34.87 -45.62 13.74
N PRO A 82 35.67 -46.70 13.62
CA PRO A 82 36.97 -46.70 12.95
C PRO A 82 36.77 -46.63 11.41
N ILE A 83 36.38 -45.45 10.92
CA ILE A 83 36.26 -45.16 9.49
C ILE A 83 37.56 -44.48 9.06
N GLU A 84 38.12 -44.89 7.90
CA GLU A 84 39.24 -44.16 7.31
C GLU A 84 38.92 -42.65 7.21
N GLU A 85 39.87 -41.82 7.60
CA GLU A 85 39.71 -40.37 7.71
C GLU A 85 39.08 -39.74 6.44
N HIS A 86 39.45 -40.25 5.28
CA HIS A 86 38.91 -39.82 3.99
C HIS A 86 37.40 -40.00 3.85
N TYR A 87 36.86 -41.18 4.22
CA TYR A 87 35.40 -41.42 4.18
C TYR A 87 34.67 -40.64 5.27
N GLY A 88 35.29 -40.47 6.44
CA GLY A 88 34.73 -39.66 7.52
C GLY A 88 34.46 -38.21 7.10
N LEU A 89 35.40 -37.62 6.34
CA LEU A 89 35.24 -36.27 5.78
C LEU A 89 34.07 -36.18 4.82
N TYR A 90 33.90 -37.09 3.86
CA TYR A 90 32.78 -37.09 2.93
C TYR A 90 31.44 -37.27 3.62
N ILE A 91 31.35 -38.18 4.59
CA ILE A 91 30.11 -38.39 5.33
C ILE A 91 29.73 -37.12 6.12
N SER A 92 30.69 -36.48 6.79
CA SER A 92 30.45 -35.25 7.53
C SER A 92 29.98 -34.09 6.62
N MET A 93 30.54 -34.00 5.41
CA MET A 93 30.08 -33.05 4.38
C MET A 93 28.63 -33.33 3.96
N ILE A 94 28.28 -34.57 3.67
CA ILE A 94 26.92 -34.96 3.28
C ILE A 94 25.92 -34.63 4.41
N LEU A 95 26.28 -34.92 5.65
CA LEU A 95 25.44 -34.59 6.81
C LEU A 95 25.21 -33.08 6.94
N LYS A 96 26.27 -32.27 6.74
CA LYS A 96 26.14 -30.80 6.72
C LYS A 96 25.22 -30.33 5.61
N ILE A 97 25.35 -30.86 4.39
CA ILE A 97 24.50 -30.51 3.26
C ILE A 97 23.04 -30.81 3.58
N ILE A 98 22.73 -32.01 4.08
CA ILE A 98 21.36 -32.40 4.44
C ILE A 98 20.83 -31.51 5.54
N LEU A 99 21.63 -31.18 6.54
CA LEU A 99 21.22 -30.27 7.63
C LEU A 99 20.88 -28.86 7.10
N ILE A 100 21.77 -28.28 6.29
CA ILE A 100 21.54 -26.92 5.72
C ILE A 100 20.31 -26.94 4.81
N ALA A 101 20.16 -27.95 3.95
CA ALA A 101 18.99 -28.10 3.07
C ALA A 101 17.70 -28.22 3.87
N SER A 102 17.71 -28.97 4.98
CA SER A 102 16.57 -29.14 5.88
C SER A 102 16.20 -27.83 6.59
N ILE A 103 17.19 -27.09 7.10
CA ILE A 103 16.97 -25.77 7.72
C ILE A 103 16.43 -24.78 6.67
N THR A 104 17.00 -24.77 5.47
CA THR A 104 16.54 -23.94 4.35
C THR A 104 15.07 -24.23 4.03
N HIS A 105 14.70 -25.52 3.94
CA HIS A 105 13.31 -25.93 3.68
C HIS A 105 12.34 -25.49 4.80
N ALA A 106 12.75 -25.68 6.05
CA ALA A 106 11.96 -25.25 7.21
C ALA A 106 11.77 -23.73 7.22
N SER A 107 12.83 -22.96 6.94
CA SER A 107 12.80 -21.50 6.85
C SER A 107 11.88 -21.02 5.72
N ALA A 108 11.95 -21.65 4.54
CA ALA A 108 11.07 -21.32 3.42
C ALA A 108 9.60 -21.59 3.75
N LYS A 109 9.28 -22.73 4.34
CA LYS A 109 7.93 -23.05 4.83
C LYS A 109 7.40 -22.05 5.85
N LEU A 110 8.28 -21.65 6.78
CA LEU A 110 7.94 -20.67 7.82
C LEU A 110 7.56 -19.32 7.19
N VAL A 111 8.41 -18.77 6.32
CA VAL A 111 8.19 -17.47 5.70
C VAL A 111 6.93 -17.49 4.82
N VAL A 112 6.76 -18.54 4.01
CA VAL A 112 5.56 -18.70 3.14
C VAL A 112 4.28 -18.81 3.99
N GLY A 113 4.31 -19.57 5.06
CA GLY A 113 3.15 -19.72 5.95
C GLY A 113 2.77 -18.42 6.65
N LEU A 114 3.75 -17.63 7.09
CA LEU A 114 3.49 -16.30 7.67
C LEU A 114 2.90 -15.32 6.65
N LEU A 115 3.38 -15.35 5.40
CA LEU A 115 2.82 -14.56 4.31
C LEU A 115 1.37 -14.96 3.98
N ASP A 116 1.03 -16.24 4.02
CA ASP A 116 -0.33 -16.73 3.78
C ASP A 116 -1.32 -16.22 4.84
N ILE A 117 -0.92 -16.25 6.12
CA ILE A 117 -1.73 -15.68 7.22
C ILE A 117 -1.95 -14.19 7.01
N TRP A 118 -0.87 -13.44 6.73
CA TRP A 118 -0.96 -12.01 6.52
C TRP A 118 -1.87 -11.65 5.34
N SER A 119 -1.77 -12.39 4.23
CA SER A 119 -2.64 -12.22 3.07
C SER A 119 -4.12 -12.47 3.37
N LYS A 120 -4.45 -13.47 4.17
CA LYS A 120 -5.83 -13.78 4.58
C LYS A 120 -6.44 -12.69 5.46
N GLN A 121 -5.66 -12.11 6.37
CA GLN A 121 -6.11 -11.03 7.26
C GLN A 121 -6.44 -9.72 6.51
N GLN A 122 -5.83 -9.49 5.35
CA GLN A 122 -6.07 -8.30 4.51
C GLN A 122 -7.29 -8.44 3.58
N GLY A 123 -8.18 -9.42 3.82
CA GLY A 123 -9.43 -9.58 3.07
C GLY A 123 -9.27 -10.08 1.63
N GLY A 124 -8.19 -10.80 1.34
CA GLY A 124 -7.98 -11.42 0.02
C GLY A 124 -7.67 -10.45 -1.13
N GLY A 125 -7.35 -9.20 -0.81
CA GLY A 125 -7.10 -8.13 -1.80
C GLY A 125 -5.74 -8.21 -2.52
N PHE A 126 -4.88 -9.18 -2.18
CA PHE A 126 -3.65 -9.41 -2.93
C PHE A 126 -3.90 -10.40 -4.07
N PRO A 127 -3.86 -9.95 -5.34
CA PRO A 127 -3.94 -10.85 -6.48
C PRO A 127 -2.68 -11.72 -6.48
N SER A 128 -2.89 -13.06 -6.48
CA SER A 128 -1.87 -14.10 -6.57
C SER A 128 -0.81 -14.11 -5.45
N THR A 129 -1.18 -14.59 -4.26
CA THR A 129 -0.25 -15.14 -3.25
C THR A 129 0.83 -16.03 -3.89
N THR A 130 0.52 -16.70 -5.01
CA THR A 130 1.43 -17.60 -5.73
C THR A 130 2.71 -16.91 -6.22
N ILE A 131 2.67 -15.65 -6.69
CA ILE A 131 3.89 -14.95 -7.14
C ILE A 131 4.81 -14.66 -5.96
N PHE A 132 4.26 -14.14 -4.88
CA PHE A 132 5.03 -13.82 -3.66
C PHE A 132 5.62 -15.08 -3.02
N THR A 133 4.83 -16.16 -2.93
CA THR A 133 5.32 -17.44 -2.43
C THR A 133 6.45 -18.00 -3.28
N ASN A 134 6.34 -17.93 -4.61
CA ASN A 134 7.40 -18.39 -5.51
C ASN A 134 8.68 -17.57 -5.36
N ILE A 135 8.57 -16.23 -5.23
CA ILE A 135 9.73 -15.36 -4.99
C ILE A 135 10.45 -15.75 -3.68
N VAL A 136 9.68 -15.98 -2.61
CA VAL A 136 10.23 -16.42 -1.33
C VAL A 136 10.93 -17.78 -1.46
N TRP A 137 10.30 -18.77 -2.10
CA TRP A 137 10.91 -20.07 -2.34
C TRP A 137 12.24 -19.94 -3.09
N ILE A 138 12.25 -19.21 -4.20
CA ILE A 138 13.48 -18.99 -5.01
C ILE A 138 14.57 -18.32 -4.17
N THR A 139 14.21 -17.25 -3.44
CA THR A 139 15.17 -16.48 -2.63
C THR A 139 15.77 -17.33 -1.51
N VAL A 140 14.93 -18.02 -0.73
CA VAL A 140 15.41 -18.81 0.41
C VAL A 140 16.24 -20.01 -0.06
N TYR A 141 15.83 -20.69 -1.15
CA TYR A 141 16.64 -21.77 -1.70
C TYR A 141 17.95 -21.30 -2.34
N ALA A 142 17.96 -20.11 -2.98
CA ALA A 142 19.19 -19.53 -3.50
C ALA A 142 20.18 -19.24 -2.36
N ILE A 143 19.72 -18.68 -1.24
CA ILE A 143 20.54 -18.45 -0.04
C ILE A 143 21.03 -19.78 0.53
N GLY A 144 20.14 -20.76 0.68
CA GLY A 144 20.52 -22.10 1.18
C GLY A 144 21.56 -22.79 0.30
N LEU A 145 21.44 -22.66 -1.02
CA LEU A 145 22.43 -23.19 -1.98
C LEU A 145 23.79 -22.52 -1.81
N LEU A 146 23.83 -21.19 -1.64
CA LEU A 146 25.08 -20.46 -1.40
C LEU A 146 25.76 -20.93 -0.10
N ILE A 147 24.99 -21.14 0.98
CA ILE A 147 25.53 -21.64 2.25
C ILE A 147 26.08 -23.08 2.08
N ILE A 148 25.39 -23.94 1.31
CA ILE A 148 25.88 -25.28 0.99
C ILE A 148 27.22 -25.21 0.23
N LEU A 149 27.31 -24.41 -0.81
CA LEU A 149 28.50 -24.25 -1.62
C LEU A 149 29.69 -23.72 -0.81
N ASP A 150 29.44 -22.72 0.04
CA ASP A 150 30.43 -22.16 0.96
C ASP A 150 30.93 -23.22 1.95
N SER A 151 30.01 -24.04 2.49
CA SER A 151 30.36 -25.14 3.41
C SER A 151 31.21 -26.27 2.75
N LEU A 152 31.17 -26.32 1.42
CA LEU A 152 31.99 -27.22 0.59
C LEU A 152 33.32 -26.57 0.12
N ASN A 153 33.66 -25.37 0.62
CA ASN A 153 34.80 -24.57 0.20
C ASN A 153 34.79 -24.21 -1.30
N VAL A 154 33.58 -24.18 -1.92
CA VAL A 154 33.40 -23.65 -3.28
C VAL A 154 33.28 -22.14 -3.21
N SER A 155 34.09 -21.42 -4.00
CA SER A 155 34.04 -19.96 -4.02
C SER A 155 32.67 -19.46 -4.48
N ILE A 156 31.94 -18.79 -3.60
CA ILE A 156 30.63 -18.19 -3.87
C ILE A 156 30.74 -16.77 -4.45
N ALA A 157 31.92 -16.17 -4.50
CA ALA A 157 32.15 -14.82 -4.98
C ALA A 157 31.58 -14.54 -6.39
N PRO A 158 31.75 -15.41 -7.40
CA PRO A 158 31.16 -15.21 -8.71
C PRO A 158 29.61 -15.20 -8.67
N MET A 159 29.02 -16.05 -7.82
CA MET A 159 27.54 -16.12 -7.68
C MET A 159 26.99 -14.90 -6.96
N LEU A 160 27.66 -14.41 -5.91
CA LEU A 160 27.30 -13.17 -5.24
C LEU A 160 27.39 -11.97 -6.18
N THR A 161 28.42 -11.92 -7.04
CA THR A 161 28.56 -10.89 -8.06
C THR A 161 27.39 -10.94 -9.06
N ALA A 162 27.06 -12.13 -9.57
CA ALA A 162 25.93 -12.32 -10.49
C ALA A 162 24.58 -11.93 -9.84
N LEU A 163 24.37 -12.33 -8.58
CA LEU A 163 23.18 -11.92 -7.80
C LEU A 163 23.15 -10.42 -7.55
N GLY A 164 24.30 -9.78 -7.31
CA GLY A 164 24.40 -8.33 -7.14
C GLY A 164 24.00 -7.57 -8.42
N VAL A 165 24.54 -7.98 -9.58
CA VAL A 165 24.16 -7.39 -10.88
C VAL A 165 22.70 -7.66 -11.21
N GLY A 166 22.22 -8.90 -11.00
CA GLY A 166 20.80 -9.25 -11.18
C GLY A 166 19.88 -8.47 -10.25
N GLY A 167 20.27 -8.30 -8.99
CA GLY A 167 19.55 -7.49 -8.01
C GLY A 167 19.47 -6.02 -8.39
N LEU A 168 20.54 -5.45 -8.96
CA LEU A 168 20.56 -4.10 -9.49
C LEU A 168 19.58 -3.96 -10.66
N ALA A 169 19.56 -4.91 -11.60
CA ALA A 169 18.63 -4.91 -12.72
C ALA A 169 17.17 -4.98 -12.25
N VAL A 170 16.85 -5.86 -11.29
CA VAL A 170 15.51 -5.94 -10.68
C VAL A 170 15.14 -4.65 -9.96
N SER A 171 16.07 -4.06 -9.19
CA SER A 171 15.85 -2.81 -8.48
C SER A 171 15.51 -1.66 -9.44
N LEU A 172 16.22 -1.57 -10.57
CA LEU A 172 15.94 -0.57 -11.62
C LEU A 172 14.57 -0.80 -12.27
N ALA A 173 14.21 -2.06 -12.52
CA ALA A 173 12.90 -2.40 -13.08
C ALA A 173 11.73 -2.08 -12.14
N LEU A 174 11.94 -2.17 -10.82
CA LEU A 174 10.92 -1.90 -9.79
C LEU A 174 10.95 -0.46 -9.27
N LYS A 175 11.84 0.40 -9.75
CA LYS A 175 12.06 1.77 -9.27
C LYS A 175 10.75 2.57 -9.18
N ASP A 176 9.96 2.57 -10.24
CA ASP A 176 8.73 3.36 -10.31
C ASP A 176 7.65 2.83 -9.35
N THR A 177 7.54 1.50 -9.25
CA THR A 177 6.62 0.88 -8.30
C THR A 177 6.98 1.21 -6.85
N LEU A 178 8.26 1.16 -6.52
CA LEU A 178 8.75 1.50 -5.18
C LEU A 178 8.58 3.00 -4.88
N SER A 179 8.79 3.85 -5.90
CA SER A 179 8.54 5.29 -5.80
C SER A 179 7.07 5.58 -5.49
N ASP A 180 6.12 4.88 -6.13
CA ASP A 180 4.69 5.03 -5.84
C ASP A 180 4.33 4.63 -4.40
N VAL A 181 4.96 3.58 -3.86
CA VAL A 181 4.78 3.16 -2.46
C VAL A 181 5.22 4.25 -1.48
N PHE A 182 6.43 4.78 -1.67
CA PHE A 182 6.96 5.84 -0.81
C PHE A 182 6.17 7.15 -0.96
N ALA A 183 5.74 7.48 -2.18
CA ALA A 183 4.88 8.63 -2.41
C ALA A 183 3.52 8.48 -1.70
N GLY A 184 2.90 7.30 -1.76
CA GLY A 184 1.67 7.00 -1.04
C GLY A 184 1.82 7.14 0.48
N LEU A 185 2.90 6.60 1.03
CA LEU A 185 3.22 6.76 2.44
C LEU A 185 3.43 8.25 2.81
N HIS A 186 4.15 9.00 1.96
CA HIS A 186 4.38 10.43 2.18
C HIS A 186 3.06 11.24 2.16
N ILE A 187 2.15 10.94 1.23
CA ILE A 187 0.83 11.58 1.14
C ILE A 187 0.05 11.33 2.45
N LEU A 188 0.01 10.08 2.92
CA LEU A 188 -0.69 9.71 4.16
C LEU A 188 -0.11 10.40 5.40
N LEU A 189 1.23 10.48 5.50
CA LEU A 189 1.91 11.10 6.64
C LEU A 189 1.79 12.63 6.63
N SER A 190 1.91 13.26 5.45
CA SER A 190 1.85 14.72 5.31
C SER A 190 0.43 15.28 5.41
N LYS A 191 -0.59 14.43 5.23
CA LYS A 191 -2.02 14.82 5.23
C LYS A 191 -2.35 15.96 4.27
N LYS A 192 -1.58 16.12 3.18
CA LYS A 192 -1.86 17.12 2.14
C LYS A 192 -3.24 16.94 1.51
N VAL A 193 -3.67 15.71 1.39
CA VAL A 193 -5.00 15.29 0.97
C VAL A 193 -5.46 14.12 1.83
N GLN A 194 -6.76 14.05 2.09
CA GLN A 194 -7.38 12.99 2.88
C GLN A 194 -8.58 12.41 2.12
N PRO A 195 -8.96 11.15 2.36
CA PRO A 195 -10.22 10.62 1.85
C PRO A 195 -11.41 11.51 2.27
N GLY A 196 -12.19 11.90 1.29
CA GLY A 196 -13.31 12.84 1.45
C GLY A 196 -13.02 14.25 0.93
N ASP A 197 -11.77 14.68 0.82
CA ASP A 197 -11.40 16.01 0.32
C ASP A 197 -11.78 16.18 -1.15
N PHE A 198 -12.32 17.34 -1.49
CA PHE A 198 -12.50 17.78 -2.88
C PHE A 198 -11.27 18.57 -3.33
N VAL A 199 -10.60 18.06 -4.36
CA VAL A 199 -9.34 18.62 -4.82
C VAL A 199 -9.32 18.85 -6.33
N SER A 200 -8.48 19.78 -6.78
CA SER A 200 -8.14 19.99 -8.18
C SER A 200 -6.62 19.91 -8.34
N LEU A 201 -6.19 19.20 -9.37
CA LEU A 201 -4.78 19.07 -9.74
C LEU A 201 -4.44 20.06 -10.85
N ASP A 202 -3.17 20.41 -10.97
CA ASP A 202 -2.63 21.26 -12.04
C ASP A 202 -2.76 20.63 -13.44
N SER A 203 -2.87 19.31 -13.52
CA SER A 203 -3.15 18.54 -14.75
C SER A 203 -4.61 18.64 -15.21
N GLY A 204 -5.50 19.22 -14.37
CA GLY A 204 -6.90 19.52 -14.71
C GLY A 204 -7.92 18.58 -14.09
N GLU A 205 -7.51 17.45 -13.53
CA GLU A 205 -8.43 16.54 -12.84
C GLU A 205 -8.98 17.17 -11.57
N MET A 206 -10.28 16.97 -11.34
CA MET A 206 -11.00 17.53 -10.19
C MET A 206 -12.01 16.54 -9.66
N GLY A 207 -12.00 16.29 -8.34
CA GLY A 207 -12.91 15.34 -7.72
C GLY A 207 -12.66 15.11 -6.25
N TYR A 208 -13.43 14.17 -5.69
CA TYR A 208 -13.30 13.73 -4.30
C TYR A 208 -12.28 12.61 -4.17
N ILE A 209 -11.36 12.74 -3.25
CA ILE A 209 -10.44 11.64 -2.90
C ILE A 209 -11.25 10.54 -2.21
N GLN A 210 -11.36 9.36 -2.83
CA GLN A 210 -12.07 8.22 -2.25
C GLN A 210 -11.17 7.38 -1.35
N ASN A 211 -9.98 7.04 -1.84
CA ASN A 211 -9.05 6.18 -1.14
C ASN A 211 -7.62 6.40 -1.64
N ILE A 212 -6.68 6.31 -0.71
CA ILE A 212 -5.23 6.33 -0.99
C ILE A 212 -4.70 4.92 -0.73
N SER A 213 -4.40 4.19 -1.81
CA SER A 213 -3.83 2.84 -1.75
C SER A 213 -2.31 2.92 -1.80
N TRP A 214 -1.63 1.77 -1.62
CA TRP A 214 -0.17 1.69 -1.60
C TRP A 214 0.52 2.21 -2.88
N ARG A 215 -0.13 2.11 -4.04
CA ARG A 215 0.42 2.51 -5.35
C ARG A 215 -0.31 3.69 -5.98
N ASN A 216 -1.62 3.80 -5.80
CA ASN A 216 -2.45 4.80 -6.45
C ASN A 216 -3.50 5.39 -5.52
N THR A 217 -3.92 6.60 -5.84
CA THR A 217 -5.04 7.28 -5.21
C THR A 217 -6.25 7.23 -6.14
N LYS A 218 -7.42 6.89 -5.59
CA LYS A 218 -8.70 6.91 -6.31
C LYS A 218 -9.38 8.26 -6.09
N MET A 219 -9.71 8.93 -7.18
CA MET A 219 -10.49 10.16 -7.19
C MET A 219 -11.82 9.93 -7.90
N LEU A 220 -12.91 10.41 -7.32
CA LEU A 220 -14.26 10.37 -7.90
C LEU A 220 -14.59 11.75 -8.46
N GLU A 221 -14.78 11.84 -9.76
CA GLU A 221 -15.29 13.05 -10.41
C GLU A 221 -16.76 13.30 -10.10
N ARG A 222 -17.22 14.53 -10.28
CA ARG A 222 -18.66 14.88 -10.19
C ARG A 222 -19.53 14.17 -11.25
N SER A 223 -18.92 13.79 -12.37
CA SER A 223 -19.53 12.96 -13.43
C SER A 223 -19.69 11.50 -13.05
N ASN A 224 -19.29 11.12 -11.81
CA ASN A 224 -19.27 9.75 -11.29
C ASN A 224 -18.25 8.83 -11.95
N ASN A 225 -17.21 9.38 -12.61
CA ASN A 225 -16.08 8.61 -13.11
C ASN A 225 -15.02 8.46 -12.01
N ILE A 226 -14.30 7.33 -12.04
CA ILE A 226 -13.18 7.08 -11.12
C ILE A 226 -11.86 7.28 -11.87
N ILE A 227 -11.02 8.17 -11.37
CA ILE A 227 -9.66 8.39 -11.84
C ILE A 227 -8.70 7.68 -10.90
N HIS A 228 -7.79 6.88 -11.46
CA HIS A 228 -6.70 6.25 -10.74
C HIS A 228 -5.41 7.05 -10.98
N ILE A 229 -4.94 7.76 -9.97
CA ILE A 229 -3.75 8.60 -10.03
C ILE A 229 -2.58 7.89 -9.37
N PRO A 230 -1.46 7.61 -10.06
CA PRO A 230 -0.25 7.11 -9.42
C PRO A 230 0.20 8.03 -8.29
N ASN A 231 0.58 7.46 -7.15
CA ASN A 231 0.90 8.26 -5.97
C ASN A 231 2.10 9.21 -6.20
N THR A 232 3.06 8.82 -7.04
CA THR A 232 4.18 9.68 -7.45
C THR A 232 3.69 10.93 -8.16
N LYS A 233 2.71 10.83 -9.07
CA LYS A 233 2.12 11.99 -9.75
C LYS A 233 1.39 12.88 -8.76
N LEU A 234 0.54 12.31 -7.91
CA LEU A 234 -0.20 13.08 -6.91
C LEU A 234 0.73 13.78 -5.91
N SER A 235 1.79 13.12 -5.47
CA SER A 235 2.76 13.68 -4.52
C SER A 235 3.51 14.90 -5.09
N SER A 236 3.79 14.90 -6.40
CA SER A 236 4.51 15.96 -7.12
C SER A 236 3.60 17.03 -7.71
N ALA A 237 2.29 16.79 -7.81
CA ALA A 237 1.34 17.73 -8.38
C ALA A 237 1.14 18.97 -7.49
N ILE A 238 0.79 20.10 -8.11
CA ILE A 238 0.23 21.24 -7.40
C ILE A 238 -1.23 20.92 -7.12
N ILE A 239 -1.56 20.79 -5.84
CA ILE A 239 -2.89 20.39 -5.39
C ILE A 239 -3.60 21.60 -4.80
N LYS A 240 -4.76 21.92 -5.33
CA LYS A 240 -5.70 22.85 -4.72
C LYS A 240 -6.73 22.04 -3.94
N ASN A 241 -6.61 22.05 -2.63
CA ASN A 241 -7.53 21.37 -1.73
C ASN A 241 -8.59 22.39 -1.25
N TYR A 242 -9.85 22.07 -1.48
CA TYR A 242 -10.98 22.96 -1.16
C TYR A 242 -11.56 22.70 0.23
N ASP A 243 -11.19 21.60 0.86
CA ASP A 243 -11.69 21.20 2.19
C ASP A 243 -10.63 21.33 3.28
N SER A 244 -9.37 21.61 2.90
CA SER A 244 -8.28 21.78 3.87
C SER A 244 -8.36 23.14 4.56
N GLY A 245 -8.44 23.15 5.87
CA GLY A 245 -8.55 24.38 6.68
C GLY A 245 -9.98 24.92 6.72
N ASP A 246 -10.19 26.16 6.25
CA ASP A 246 -11.52 26.74 6.11
C ASP A 246 -12.13 26.33 4.75
N PRO A 247 -13.17 25.48 4.71
CA PRO A 247 -13.79 25.02 3.47
C PRO A 247 -14.62 26.10 2.79
N SER A 248 -14.86 27.24 3.45
CA SER A 248 -15.60 28.33 2.88
C SER A 248 -14.87 28.99 1.70
N PHE A 249 -15.60 29.34 0.68
CA PHE A 249 -15.02 29.88 -0.56
C PHE A 249 -15.83 31.04 -1.11
N SER A 250 -15.18 31.87 -1.95
CA SER A 250 -15.83 33.01 -2.57
C SER A 250 -16.53 32.62 -3.89
N VAL A 251 -17.83 32.84 -3.97
CA VAL A 251 -18.63 32.69 -5.18
C VAL A 251 -18.77 34.07 -5.84
N LYS A 252 -18.20 34.21 -7.05
CA LYS A 252 -18.29 35.41 -7.85
C LYS A 252 -19.34 35.21 -8.94
N ILE A 253 -20.38 36.08 -8.97
CA ILE A 253 -21.43 36.02 -9.97
C ILE A 253 -21.35 37.29 -10.81
N PRO A 254 -20.99 37.22 -12.10
CA PRO A 254 -20.99 38.38 -13.01
C PRO A 254 -22.41 38.73 -13.41
N VAL A 255 -22.70 40.02 -13.47
CA VAL A 255 -23.98 40.58 -13.91
C VAL A 255 -23.68 41.79 -14.79
N GLY A 256 -24.46 42.02 -15.86
CA GLY A 256 -24.37 43.20 -16.72
C GLY A 256 -25.69 43.93 -16.75
N VAL A 257 -25.66 45.28 -16.72
CA VAL A 257 -26.82 46.15 -16.82
C VAL A 257 -26.65 47.16 -17.97
N GLY A 258 -27.74 47.66 -18.51
CA GLY A 258 -27.72 48.65 -19.60
C GLY A 258 -27.00 49.92 -19.21
N TYR A 259 -26.41 50.63 -20.23
CA TYR A 259 -25.70 51.90 -20.02
C TYR A 259 -26.56 53.02 -19.50
N ASP A 260 -27.88 52.97 -19.77
CA ASP A 260 -28.89 53.94 -19.31
C ASP A 260 -29.43 53.66 -17.93
N SER A 261 -28.97 52.57 -17.25
CA SER A 261 -29.42 52.19 -15.93
C SER A 261 -28.91 53.15 -14.85
N ASP A 262 -29.76 53.48 -13.89
CA ASP A 262 -29.37 54.16 -12.66
C ASP A 262 -28.55 53.18 -11.77
N LEU A 263 -27.25 53.44 -11.65
CA LEU A 263 -26.30 52.55 -10.94
C LEU A 263 -26.57 52.52 -9.43
N ASP A 264 -27.11 53.56 -8.84
CA ASP A 264 -27.48 53.62 -7.42
C ASP A 264 -28.70 52.72 -7.15
N GLN A 265 -29.71 52.77 -8.05
CA GLN A 265 -30.85 51.85 -8.00
C GLN A 265 -30.42 50.41 -8.22
N VAL A 266 -29.57 50.14 -9.22
CA VAL A 266 -29.02 48.81 -9.48
C VAL A 266 -28.30 48.27 -8.25
N GLY A 267 -27.44 49.07 -7.64
CA GLY A 267 -26.69 48.66 -6.43
C GLY A 267 -27.60 48.30 -5.27
N LYS A 268 -28.66 49.11 -5.04
CA LYS A 268 -29.65 48.86 -3.99
C LYS A 268 -30.41 47.53 -4.24
N VAL A 269 -30.91 47.34 -5.45
CA VAL A 269 -31.69 46.15 -5.82
C VAL A 269 -30.82 44.88 -5.73
N VAL A 270 -29.59 44.93 -6.21
CA VAL A 270 -28.65 43.81 -6.14
C VAL A 270 -28.38 43.42 -4.69
N MET A 271 -28.13 44.41 -3.81
CA MET A 271 -27.87 44.13 -2.40
C MET A 271 -29.12 43.63 -1.65
N GLU A 272 -30.32 44.13 -1.95
CA GLU A 272 -31.56 43.62 -1.38
C GLU A 272 -31.73 42.10 -1.71
N VAL A 273 -31.56 41.73 -2.99
CA VAL A 273 -31.68 40.34 -3.42
C VAL A 273 -30.57 39.49 -2.82
N ALA A 274 -29.34 40.02 -2.74
CA ALA A 274 -28.21 39.30 -2.16
C ALA A 274 -28.41 39.05 -0.65
N THR A 275 -28.94 40.02 0.08
CA THR A 275 -29.21 39.90 1.52
C THR A 275 -30.37 38.93 1.78
N GLU A 276 -31.40 38.95 0.93
CA GLU A 276 -32.51 37.98 0.99
C GLU A 276 -31.99 36.54 0.78
N LEU A 277 -31.15 36.35 -0.22
CA LEU A 277 -30.52 35.05 -0.48
C LEU A 277 -29.64 34.60 0.70
N HIS A 278 -28.80 35.50 1.19
CA HIS A 278 -27.91 35.24 2.33
C HIS A 278 -28.72 34.80 3.56
N THR A 279 -29.89 35.36 3.80
CA THR A 279 -30.72 35.00 4.94
C THR A 279 -31.44 33.66 4.74
N SER A 280 -31.91 33.38 3.51
CA SER A 280 -32.82 32.26 3.21
C SER A 280 -32.11 30.95 2.81
N MET A 281 -30.89 30.99 2.29
CA MET A 281 -30.16 29.79 1.84
C MET A 281 -29.18 29.29 2.90
N GLU A 282 -29.21 27.98 3.19
CA GLU A 282 -28.28 27.32 4.11
C GLU A 282 -26.88 27.19 3.54
N GLU A 283 -26.75 27.10 2.21
CA GLU A 283 -25.46 26.93 1.49
C GLU A 283 -24.58 28.18 1.56
N VAL A 284 -25.16 29.35 1.88
CA VAL A 284 -24.45 30.61 2.05
C VAL A 284 -23.93 30.74 3.49
N ASN A 285 -22.66 31.02 3.63
CA ASN A 285 -22.01 31.23 4.92
C ASN A 285 -22.57 32.49 5.58
N LYS A 286 -23.14 32.35 6.80
CA LYS A 286 -23.80 33.42 7.53
C LYS A 286 -22.84 34.41 8.19
N ASP A 287 -21.57 34.03 8.35
CA ASP A 287 -20.56 34.87 8.99
C ASP A 287 -19.96 35.92 8.03
N ALA A 288 -20.30 35.82 6.73
CA ALA A 288 -19.78 36.71 5.70
C ALA A 288 -20.90 37.35 4.90
N GLU A 289 -21.09 38.64 5.06
CA GLU A 289 -22.10 39.39 4.31
C GLU A 289 -21.79 39.42 2.80
N PRO A 290 -22.83 39.38 1.94
CA PRO A 290 -22.66 39.53 0.51
C PRO A 290 -22.18 40.94 0.17
N SER A 291 -21.48 41.06 -0.95
CA SER A 291 -21.03 42.36 -1.46
C SER A 291 -21.09 42.40 -2.97
N PHE A 292 -21.16 43.59 -3.54
CA PHE A 292 -21.03 43.74 -4.98
C PHE A 292 -20.04 44.85 -5.33
N LYS A 293 -19.55 44.84 -6.57
CA LYS A 293 -18.67 45.88 -7.11
C LYS A 293 -18.93 46.03 -8.61
N PHE A 294 -19.07 47.28 -9.08
CA PHE A 294 -18.93 47.55 -10.49
C PHE A 294 -17.48 47.25 -10.93
N ARG A 295 -17.30 46.63 -12.10
CA ARG A 295 -16.03 46.10 -12.55
C ARG A 295 -15.46 46.84 -13.76
N GLY A 296 -16.36 47.37 -14.59
CA GLY A 296 -15.94 48.07 -15.80
C GLY A 296 -17.11 48.28 -16.76
N PHE A 297 -16.76 48.93 -17.87
CA PHE A 297 -17.62 49.11 -19.02
C PHE A 297 -17.36 47.99 -20.03
N GLY A 298 -18.38 47.16 -20.29
CA GLY A 298 -18.35 46.08 -21.27
C GLY A 298 -18.75 46.57 -22.67
N GLU A 299 -18.79 45.66 -23.66
CA GLU A 299 -19.14 46.00 -25.04
C GLU A 299 -20.58 46.57 -25.19
N SER A 300 -21.50 46.10 -24.35
CA SER A 300 -22.90 46.52 -24.37
C SER A 300 -23.52 46.64 -22.97
N SER A 301 -22.73 46.55 -21.91
CA SER A 301 -23.17 46.55 -20.52
C SER A 301 -22.23 47.28 -19.59
N ILE A 302 -22.73 47.77 -18.48
CA ILE A 302 -21.94 48.08 -17.29
C ILE A 302 -21.83 46.81 -16.46
N ASP A 303 -20.61 46.30 -16.32
CA ASP A 303 -20.36 45.03 -15.66
C ASP A 303 -20.19 45.20 -14.16
N LEU A 304 -20.89 44.39 -13.39
CA LEU A 304 -20.73 44.28 -11.95
C LEU A 304 -20.53 42.80 -11.55
N ALA A 305 -20.00 42.57 -10.39
CA ALA A 305 -19.91 41.25 -9.82
C ALA A 305 -20.43 41.25 -8.38
N VAL A 306 -21.23 40.23 -8.07
CA VAL A 306 -21.72 39.96 -6.73
C VAL A 306 -20.92 38.82 -6.11
N TYR A 307 -20.58 38.98 -4.86
CA TYR A 307 -19.74 38.04 -4.11
C TYR A 307 -20.51 37.49 -2.94
N PHE A 308 -20.56 36.17 -2.87
CA PHE A 308 -21.05 35.42 -1.72
C PHE A 308 -19.95 34.59 -1.12
N ARG A 309 -20.09 34.17 0.13
CA ARG A 309 -19.30 33.13 0.75
C ARG A 309 -20.14 31.86 0.82
N GLY A 310 -19.71 30.78 0.16
CA GLY A 310 -20.33 29.45 0.29
C GLY A 310 -19.66 28.66 1.44
N ASN A 311 -20.40 27.73 2.05
CA ASN A 311 -19.85 26.89 3.14
C ASN A 311 -18.87 25.86 2.64
N LYS A 312 -19.12 25.27 1.47
CA LYS A 312 -18.25 24.28 0.82
C LYS A 312 -18.32 24.41 -0.70
N TYR A 313 -17.28 24.00 -1.40
CA TYR A 313 -17.17 24.16 -2.86
C TYR A 313 -18.37 23.62 -3.65
N GLY A 314 -19.05 22.57 -3.14
CA GLY A 314 -20.27 22.02 -3.74
C GLY A 314 -21.45 23.01 -3.81
N ASP A 315 -21.49 23.99 -2.95
CA ASP A 315 -22.60 24.94 -2.78
C ASP A 315 -22.58 26.05 -3.84
N GLN A 316 -21.52 26.15 -4.65
CA GLN A 316 -21.37 27.17 -5.69
C GLN A 316 -22.56 27.24 -6.66
N ASN A 317 -22.90 26.10 -7.25
CA ASN A 317 -23.92 26.04 -8.28
C ASN A 317 -25.35 26.36 -7.76
N PRO A 318 -25.80 25.84 -6.61
CA PRO A 318 -27.03 26.25 -5.98
C PRO A 318 -27.12 27.74 -5.71
N ILE A 319 -26.05 28.35 -5.17
CA ILE A 319 -26.01 29.80 -4.90
C ILE A 319 -26.13 30.61 -6.19
N ILE A 320 -25.36 30.28 -7.23
CA ILE A 320 -25.42 30.95 -8.52
C ILE A 320 -26.81 30.82 -9.13
N HIS A 321 -27.39 29.62 -9.15
CA HIS A 321 -28.69 29.34 -9.74
C HIS A 321 -29.79 30.18 -9.10
N GLU A 322 -29.89 30.13 -7.78
CA GLU A 322 -30.97 30.81 -7.08
C GLU A 322 -30.82 32.35 -7.10
N PHE A 323 -29.56 32.83 -7.03
CA PHE A 323 -29.29 34.26 -7.15
C PHE A 323 -29.71 34.82 -8.53
N ILE A 324 -29.31 34.17 -9.62
CA ILE A 324 -29.67 34.59 -10.98
C ILE A 324 -31.19 34.62 -11.15
N LYS A 325 -31.90 33.62 -10.65
CA LYS A 325 -33.36 33.51 -10.74
C LYS A 325 -34.06 34.63 -10.00
N ARG A 326 -33.65 34.94 -8.76
CA ARG A 326 -34.23 36.01 -7.97
C ARG A 326 -33.88 37.38 -8.54
N LEU A 327 -32.64 37.60 -8.92
CA LEU A 327 -32.17 38.86 -9.49
C LEU A 327 -32.88 39.16 -10.80
N HIS A 328 -33.03 38.21 -11.71
CA HIS A 328 -33.74 38.40 -12.98
C HIS A 328 -35.20 38.80 -12.75
N LYS A 329 -35.90 38.14 -11.80
CA LYS A 329 -37.27 38.51 -11.45
C LYS A 329 -37.36 39.92 -10.91
N ARG A 330 -36.42 40.32 -10.04
CA ARG A 330 -36.41 41.64 -9.41
C ARG A 330 -36.05 42.73 -10.42
N PHE A 331 -35.07 42.51 -11.31
CA PHE A 331 -34.71 43.45 -12.38
C PHE A 331 -35.90 43.74 -13.30
N ASN A 332 -36.67 42.73 -13.68
CA ASN A 332 -37.88 42.92 -14.48
C ASN A 332 -38.97 43.76 -13.74
N GLN A 333 -39.08 43.63 -12.42
CA GLN A 333 -40.02 44.40 -11.60
C GLN A 333 -39.63 45.88 -11.47
N GLU A 334 -38.31 46.14 -11.39
CA GLU A 334 -37.74 47.47 -11.21
C GLU A 334 -37.41 48.17 -12.53
N GLY A 335 -37.66 47.52 -13.68
CA GLY A 335 -37.36 48.07 -15.00
C GLY A 335 -35.85 48.19 -15.31
N ILE A 336 -35.03 47.43 -14.60
CA ILE A 336 -33.55 47.38 -14.87
C ILE A 336 -33.30 46.48 -16.06
N GLU A 337 -32.71 47.03 -17.12
CA GLU A 337 -32.47 46.34 -18.37
C GLU A 337 -31.20 45.48 -18.27
N ILE A 338 -31.32 44.20 -18.71
CA ILE A 338 -30.19 43.33 -19.02
C ILE A 338 -30.00 43.46 -20.53
N PRO A 339 -28.94 44.14 -20.99
CA PRO A 339 -28.83 44.53 -22.38
C PRO A 339 -28.52 43.36 -23.32
N TYR A 340 -29.10 43.39 -24.50
CA TYR A 340 -28.69 42.55 -25.62
C TYR A 340 -27.39 43.09 -26.24
N PRO A 341 -26.64 42.28 -27.02
CA PRO A 341 -25.51 42.81 -27.79
C PRO A 341 -25.98 43.91 -28.73
N VAL A 342 -25.45 45.15 -28.57
CA VAL A 342 -25.76 46.29 -29.38
C VAL A 342 -24.70 46.48 -30.44
N ARG A 343 -25.11 46.71 -31.72
CA ARG A 343 -24.21 47.00 -32.83
C ARG A 343 -24.72 48.20 -33.62
N THR A 344 -23.87 49.17 -33.90
CA THR A 344 -24.15 50.26 -34.82
C THR A 344 -23.88 49.79 -36.24
N VAL A 345 -24.88 49.75 -37.11
CA VAL A 345 -24.78 49.42 -38.53
C VAL A 345 -24.85 50.70 -39.35
N ILE A 346 -23.77 51.04 -40.06
CA ILE A 346 -23.71 52.18 -40.98
C ILE A 346 -23.97 51.65 -42.39
N GLN A 347 -25.16 51.88 -42.94
CA GLN A 347 -25.47 51.61 -44.34
C GLN A 347 -25.00 52.78 -45.20
N ARG A 348 -24.03 52.56 -46.09
CA ARG A 348 -23.66 53.50 -47.16
C ARG A 348 -24.49 53.13 -48.38
N SER A 349 -25.39 53.96 -48.78
CA SER A 349 -26.00 53.91 -50.11
C SER A 349 -24.99 54.44 -51.13
N GLU A 350 -24.65 53.66 -52.17
CA GLU A 350 -23.89 54.10 -53.31
C GLU A 350 -24.65 55.09 -54.15
#